data_be8d8a14ee1c2c79c5d6da7d8420ea3b
#
_entry.id   be8d8a14ee1c2c79c5d6da7d8420ea3b
#
_cell.length_a   1.000
_cell.length_b   1.000
_cell.length_c   1.000
_cell.angle_alpha   90.00
_cell.angle_beta   90.00
_cell.angle_gamma   90.00
#
_symmetry.space_group_name_H-M   'P 1'
#
loop_
_entity.id
_entity.type
_entity.pdbx_description
1 polymer ?
#
loop_
_entity_poly.entity_id
_entity_poly.type
_entity_poly.pdbx_seq_one_letter_code
_entity_poly.pdbx_strand_id
1 'polypeptide(L)'
;MPKKSILLLGALGSVGQKALDILMTEETPYRLAAVSLSKDNEKNLKYFEKYQNKVKICILQNKRFLKTYKTTYPEITFIVGKRNIKKLIYSNKIDVVFNSVSQSFGLIYSYWALMARKTLILANKESLVMAGLILTKIAKSKQVKIIPVDSEHNALFCLKNHFGELSSIGITASGGAFFNKSRAELKQIDKATALVHPTWQMGTKITVDSQTMVNKTFEIIEAMYLFNFPLKEIEVLRQKDSKIHAFCTVNGNTYYLHSENDMYHPIKNALLWPHAYNYFEIKDTLTEVVEKIPSGRFLVYDALLKEFDTRFFGTAFSILDDIAIAKFLKDSLTFAEIDEFILKNLYLKDFFKQFNLGNIFKLSKKIQKKIKY
;
A
#
# COMPACT_ATOMS: atom_id res chain seq x y z
N MET A 1 9.74 28.81 2.13
CA MET A 1 9.91 28.04 3.39
C MET A 1 11.03 27.03 3.22
N PRO A 2 11.83 26.67 4.23
CA PRO A 2 12.83 25.62 4.11
C PRO A 2 12.17 24.29 3.79
N LYS A 3 12.79 23.52 2.87
CA LYS A 3 12.27 22.19 2.48
C LYS A 3 12.28 21.23 3.66
N LYS A 4 11.20 20.50 3.89
CA LYS A 4 11.10 19.46 4.92
C LYS A 4 11.95 18.24 4.57
N SER A 5 12.52 17.60 5.56
CA SER A 5 13.38 16.42 5.39
C SER A 5 12.54 15.15 5.29
N ILE A 6 12.65 14.44 4.17
CA ILE A 6 11.92 13.18 3.94
C ILE A 6 12.84 11.96 4.02
N LEU A 7 12.36 10.91 4.70
CA LEU A 7 12.92 9.57 4.70
C LEU A 7 12.10 8.70 3.74
N LEU A 8 12.72 8.18 2.67
CA LEU A 8 12.08 7.25 1.73
C LEU A 8 12.46 5.81 2.08
N LEU A 9 11.49 5.05 2.55
CA LEU A 9 11.62 3.62 2.84
C LEU A 9 11.10 2.80 1.65
N GLY A 10 11.89 1.80 1.21
CA GLY A 10 11.57 0.98 0.04
C GLY A 10 11.93 1.65 -1.30
N ALA A 11 12.97 2.48 -1.32
CA ALA A 11 13.35 3.32 -2.46
C ALA A 11 13.56 2.57 -3.80
N LEU A 12 13.89 1.28 -3.77
CA LEU A 12 14.17 0.48 -4.97
C LEU A 12 13.02 -0.47 -5.36
N GLY A 13 11.86 -0.36 -4.71
CA GLY A 13 10.61 -0.96 -5.17
C GLY A 13 9.95 -0.12 -6.27
N SER A 14 8.91 -0.63 -6.95
CA SER A 14 8.24 0.07 -8.06
C SER A 14 7.74 1.47 -7.69
N VAL A 15 7.02 1.59 -6.57
CA VAL A 15 6.54 2.88 -6.04
C VAL A 15 7.70 3.73 -5.52
N GLY A 16 8.65 3.12 -4.80
CA GLY A 16 9.79 3.83 -4.23
C GLY A 16 10.70 4.46 -5.29
N GLN A 17 10.94 3.79 -6.42
CA GLN A 17 11.73 4.33 -7.52
C GLN A 17 11.05 5.55 -8.16
N LYS A 18 9.74 5.48 -8.44
CA LYS A 18 8.99 6.63 -8.94
C LYS A 18 9.03 7.81 -7.96
N ALA A 19 8.84 7.56 -6.66
CA ALA A 19 8.93 8.58 -5.63
C ALA A 19 10.34 9.20 -5.56
N LEU A 20 11.37 8.38 -5.71
CA LEU A 20 12.75 8.84 -5.74
C LEU A 20 13.04 9.70 -6.97
N ASP A 21 12.60 9.25 -8.15
CA ASP A 21 12.78 10.02 -9.39
C ASP A 21 12.12 11.40 -9.27
N ILE A 22 10.88 11.48 -8.78
CA ILE A 22 10.18 12.76 -8.53
C ILE A 22 10.98 13.64 -7.55
N LEU A 23 11.43 13.10 -6.42
CA LEU A 23 12.20 13.85 -5.43
C LEU A 23 13.55 14.37 -5.96
N MET A 24 14.09 13.73 -6.99
CA MET A 24 15.40 14.08 -7.58
C MET A 24 15.31 14.98 -8.79
N THR A 25 14.24 14.91 -9.56
CA THR A 25 14.11 15.58 -10.84
C THR A 25 13.13 16.75 -10.79
N GLU A 26 12.24 16.79 -9.81
CA GLU A 26 11.19 17.80 -9.74
C GLU A 26 11.29 18.70 -8.52
N GLU A 27 10.67 19.85 -8.61
CA GLU A 27 10.54 20.75 -7.48
C GLU A 27 9.47 20.24 -6.51
N THR A 28 9.90 19.86 -5.32
CA THR A 28 9.04 19.38 -4.24
C THR A 28 9.31 20.16 -2.96
N PRO A 29 8.35 20.22 -2.02
CA PRO A 29 8.56 20.84 -0.72
C PRO A 29 9.48 20.03 0.20
N TYR A 30 10.05 18.93 -0.31
CA TYR A 30 10.89 18.01 0.44
C TYR A 30 12.34 18.02 -0.04
N ARG A 31 13.24 17.75 0.91
CA ARG A 31 14.63 17.40 0.69
C ARG A 31 14.84 15.96 1.11
N LEU A 32 15.34 15.13 0.22
CA LEU A 32 15.66 13.73 0.54
C LEU A 32 16.77 13.68 1.58
N ALA A 33 16.44 13.26 2.79
CA ALA A 33 17.39 13.16 3.90
C ALA A 33 17.98 11.76 4.04
N ALA A 34 17.17 10.73 3.78
CA ALA A 34 17.60 9.35 3.88
C ALA A 34 16.78 8.42 2.98
N VAL A 35 17.40 7.31 2.56
CA VAL A 35 16.76 6.25 1.77
C VAL A 35 17.02 4.88 2.38
N SER A 36 16.08 3.94 2.21
CA SER A 36 16.38 2.53 2.47
C SER A 36 16.57 1.76 1.17
N LEU A 37 17.66 1.01 1.11
CA LEU A 37 18.06 0.21 -0.03
C LEU A 37 17.64 -1.26 0.13
N SER A 38 17.59 -1.99 -0.98
CA SER A 38 17.21 -3.40 -1.00
C SER A 38 18.32 -4.31 -0.43
N LYS A 39 18.02 -5.61 -0.37
CA LYS A 39 19.05 -6.64 -0.12
C LYS A 39 19.91 -6.92 -1.36
N ASP A 40 19.44 -6.52 -2.50
CA ASP A 40 20.05 -6.74 -3.81
C ASP A 40 21.19 -5.75 -4.01
N ASN A 41 22.42 -6.28 -4.08
CA ASN A 41 23.63 -5.47 -4.21
C ASN A 41 23.71 -4.76 -5.57
N GLU A 42 23.32 -5.42 -6.65
CA GLU A 42 23.37 -4.83 -8.00
C GLU A 42 22.44 -3.63 -8.13
N LYS A 43 21.21 -3.76 -7.61
CA LYS A 43 20.27 -2.62 -7.55
C LYS A 43 20.81 -1.48 -6.69
N ASN A 44 21.46 -1.79 -5.58
CA ASN A 44 22.08 -0.79 -4.72
C ASN A 44 23.21 -0.06 -5.46
N LEU A 45 24.07 -0.77 -6.18
CA LEU A 45 25.16 -0.18 -6.96
C LEU A 45 24.64 0.76 -8.05
N LYS A 46 23.69 0.29 -8.87
CA LYS A 46 23.03 1.14 -9.88
C LYS A 46 22.40 2.40 -9.29
N TYR A 47 21.83 2.26 -8.10
CA TYR A 47 21.29 3.41 -7.36
C TYR A 47 22.39 4.41 -7.00
N PHE A 48 23.51 3.96 -6.42
CA PHE A 48 24.63 4.84 -6.06
C PHE A 48 25.25 5.51 -7.29
N GLU A 49 25.40 4.83 -8.40
CA GLU A 49 25.87 5.43 -9.65
C GLU A 49 24.99 6.61 -10.08
N LYS A 50 23.66 6.48 -9.93
CA LYS A 50 22.69 7.51 -10.35
C LYS A 50 22.53 8.67 -9.36
N TYR A 51 22.53 8.38 -8.03
CA TYR A 51 22.03 9.35 -7.03
C TYR A 51 22.98 9.60 -5.86
N GLN A 52 24.20 9.06 -5.85
CA GLN A 52 25.14 9.15 -4.72
C GLN A 52 25.32 10.58 -4.20
N ASN A 53 25.46 11.57 -5.06
CA ASN A 53 25.72 12.97 -4.70
C ASN A 53 24.52 13.67 -4.01
N LYS A 54 23.33 13.06 -4.03
CA LYS A 54 22.10 13.63 -3.48
C LYS A 54 21.64 12.96 -2.19
N VAL A 55 22.27 11.85 -1.77
CA VAL A 55 21.90 11.06 -0.61
C VAL A 55 22.92 11.18 0.48
N LYS A 56 22.49 11.57 1.69
CA LYS A 56 23.37 11.70 2.86
C LYS A 56 23.32 10.52 3.82
N ILE A 57 22.16 9.85 3.90
CA ILE A 57 21.95 8.72 4.81
C ILE A 57 21.34 7.56 4.04
N CYS A 58 22.00 6.41 4.07
CA CYS A 58 21.52 5.17 3.49
C CYS A 58 21.25 4.11 4.52
N ILE A 59 20.09 3.48 4.45
CA ILE A 59 19.70 2.36 5.29
C ILE A 59 19.92 1.08 4.50
N LEU A 60 20.87 0.26 4.96
CA LEU A 60 21.14 -1.05 4.39
C LEU A 60 20.37 -2.13 5.15
N GLN A 61 19.79 -3.08 4.44
CA GLN A 61 19.13 -4.23 5.06
C GLN A 61 20.13 -5.30 5.51
N ASN A 62 21.33 -5.34 4.91
CA ASN A 62 22.35 -6.33 5.18
C ASN A 62 23.68 -5.67 5.59
N LYS A 63 24.28 -6.17 6.67
CA LYS A 63 25.60 -5.73 7.14
C LYS A 63 26.75 -6.15 6.22
N ARG A 64 26.55 -7.18 5.38
CA ARG A 64 27.59 -7.78 4.53
C ARG A 64 28.34 -6.74 3.69
N PHE A 65 27.62 -5.76 3.15
CA PHE A 65 28.19 -4.75 2.26
C PHE A 65 28.56 -3.44 2.97
N LEU A 66 28.38 -3.36 4.30
CA LEU A 66 28.58 -2.10 5.04
C LEU A 66 30.00 -1.58 4.94
N LYS A 67 31.00 -2.46 5.03
CA LYS A 67 32.43 -2.07 4.95
C LYS A 67 32.75 -1.53 3.56
N THR A 68 32.36 -2.27 2.52
CA THR A 68 32.57 -1.89 1.12
C THR A 68 31.96 -0.52 0.83
N TYR A 69 30.67 -0.33 1.16
CA TYR A 69 30.00 0.95 0.89
C TYR A 69 30.59 2.12 1.67
N LYS A 70 31.01 1.93 2.90
CA LYS A 70 31.68 2.99 3.68
C LYS A 70 33.02 3.42 3.08
N THR A 71 33.76 2.47 2.53
CA THR A 71 35.04 2.78 1.85
C THR A 71 34.81 3.47 0.52
N THR A 72 33.82 3.03 -0.27
CA THR A 72 33.54 3.55 -1.60
C THR A 72 32.82 4.92 -1.56
N TYR A 73 31.97 5.14 -0.55
CA TYR A 73 31.14 6.35 -0.39
C TYR A 73 31.28 6.94 1.00
N PRO A 74 32.46 7.50 1.33
CA PRO A 74 32.78 7.98 2.69
C PRO A 74 31.89 9.13 3.17
N GLU A 75 31.32 9.91 2.23
CA GLU A 75 30.42 11.03 2.51
C GLU A 75 29.00 10.59 2.93
N ILE A 76 28.65 9.30 2.73
CA ILE A 76 27.34 8.76 3.06
C ILE A 76 27.35 8.07 4.41
N THR A 77 26.43 8.45 5.26
CA THR A 77 26.19 7.75 6.53
C THR A 77 25.37 6.49 6.32
N PHE A 78 25.95 5.32 6.53
CA PHE A 78 25.24 4.05 6.42
C PHE A 78 24.67 3.59 7.77
N ILE A 79 23.37 3.27 7.77
CA ILE A 79 22.61 2.78 8.93
C ILE A 79 22.19 1.34 8.67
N VAL A 80 22.34 0.47 9.69
CA VAL A 80 21.89 -0.93 9.60
C VAL A 80 21.09 -1.29 10.85
N GLY A 81 20.04 -2.08 10.64
CA GLY A 81 19.24 -2.66 11.71
C GLY A 81 18.08 -1.78 12.21
N LYS A 82 17.01 -2.45 12.58
CA LYS A 82 15.73 -1.82 12.98
C LYS A 82 15.85 -0.78 14.10
N ARG A 83 16.74 -1.01 15.08
CA ARG A 83 16.95 -0.07 16.20
C ARG A 83 17.48 1.28 15.73
N ASN A 84 18.40 1.29 14.77
CA ASN A 84 18.97 2.52 14.23
C ASN A 84 17.99 3.23 13.30
N ILE A 85 17.18 2.48 12.52
CA ILE A 85 16.08 3.05 11.71
C ILE A 85 15.07 3.74 12.63
N LYS A 86 14.68 3.09 13.73
CA LYS A 86 13.79 3.71 14.75
C LYS A 86 14.39 5.01 15.28
N LYS A 87 15.66 5.01 15.69
CA LYS A 87 16.36 6.22 16.17
C LYS A 87 16.32 7.35 15.13
N LEU A 88 16.53 7.03 13.85
CA LEU A 88 16.47 8.01 12.76
C LEU A 88 15.07 8.61 12.60
N ILE A 89 14.02 7.77 12.59
CA ILE A 89 12.63 8.24 12.49
C ILE A 89 12.26 9.17 13.65
N TYR A 90 12.73 8.86 14.87
CA TYR A 90 12.47 9.67 16.07
C TYR A 90 13.33 10.93 16.17
N SER A 91 14.33 11.09 15.30
CA SER A 91 15.22 12.26 15.34
C SER A 91 14.54 13.48 14.69
N ASN A 92 15.11 14.67 14.98
CA ASN A 92 14.73 15.92 14.32
C ASN A 92 15.33 16.08 12.91
N LYS A 93 16.07 15.07 12.40
CA LYS A 93 16.60 15.02 11.03
C LYS A 93 15.54 14.65 10.00
N ILE A 94 14.38 14.13 10.42
CA ILE A 94 13.30 13.67 9.58
C ILE A 94 12.01 14.38 9.99
N ASP A 95 11.29 14.92 9.01
CA ASP A 95 9.97 15.54 9.17
C ASP A 95 8.87 14.66 8.60
N VAL A 96 9.17 13.92 7.53
CA VAL A 96 8.23 13.11 6.77
C VAL A 96 8.81 11.72 6.51
N VAL A 97 7.98 10.70 6.64
CA VAL A 97 8.33 9.32 6.27
C VAL A 97 7.45 8.90 5.10
N PHE A 98 8.07 8.59 3.97
CA PHE A 98 7.43 7.91 2.85
C PHE A 98 7.66 6.40 3.02
N ASN A 99 6.58 5.65 3.25
CA ASN A 99 6.66 4.21 3.47
C ASN A 99 6.12 3.42 2.26
N SER A 100 7.04 2.91 1.44
CA SER A 100 6.77 1.98 0.33
C SER A 100 7.41 0.60 0.55
N VAL A 101 7.61 0.22 1.81
CA VAL A 101 8.06 -1.13 2.15
C VAL A 101 6.90 -2.11 1.93
N SER A 102 7.11 -3.14 1.13
CA SER A 102 6.07 -4.10 0.78
C SER A 102 5.67 -5.01 1.94
N GLN A 103 4.46 -5.54 1.88
CA GLN A 103 3.92 -6.55 2.79
C GLN A 103 3.82 -6.06 4.25
N SER A 104 3.58 -6.99 5.16
CA SER A 104 3.49 -6.73 6.61
C SER A 104 4.73 -6.08 7.25
N PHE A 105 5.86 -6.07 6.54
CA PHE A 105 7.10 -5.47 7.05
C PHE A 105 7.01 -3.94 7.19
N GLY A 106 6.14 -3.28 6.43
CA GLY A 106 5.95 -1.84 6.45
C GLY A 106 5.28 -1.32 7.72
N LEU A 107 4.44 -2.11 8.38
CA LEU A 107 3.63 -1.71 9.52
C LEU A 107 4.45 -1.04 10.65
N ILE A 108 5.59 -1.62 11.01
CA ILE A 108 6.37 -1.09 12.13
C ILE A 108 6.91 0.31 11.85
N TYR A 109 7.24 0.62 10.59
CA TYR A 109 7.74 1.93 10.20
C TYR A 109 6.61 2.97 10.17
N SER A 110 5.42 2.61 9.69
CA SER A 110 4.22 3.44 9.77
C SER A 110 3.89 3.80 11.22
N TYR A 111 3.92 2.81 12.11
CA TYR A 111 3.70 3.03 13.54
C TYR A 111 4.75 3.97 14.14
N TRP A 112 6.04 3.77 13.88
CA TRP A 112 7.08 4.65 14.42
C TRP A 112 6.99 6.06 13.87
N ALA A 113 6.66 6.25 12.60
CA ALA A 113 6.48 7.56 12.00
C ALA A 113 5.40 8.37 12.74
N LEU A 114 4.21 7.77 12.93
CA LEU A 114 3.10 8.43 13.63
C LEU A 114 3.40 8.69 15.09
N MET A 115 4.01 7.72 15.79
CA MET A 115 4.43 7.88 17.19
C MET A 115 5.48 8.98 17.36
N ALA A 116 6.37 9.16 16.39
CA ALA A 116 7.37 10.22 16.35
C ALA A 116 6.82 11.57 15.83
N ARG A 117 5.50 11.69 15.66
CA ARG A 117 4.82 12.89 15.11
C ARG A 117 5.32 13.29 13.72
N LYS A 118 5.66 12.31 12.86
CA LYS A 118 6.05 12.57 11.48
C LYS A 118 4.85 12.41 10.54
N THR A 119 4.73 13.28 9.56
CA THR A 119 3.77 13.06 8.46
C THR A 119 4.12 11.75 7.78
N LEU A 120 3.13 10.89 7.55
CA LEU A 120 3.28 9.60 6.90
C LEU A 120 2.69 9.66 5.50
N ILE A 121 3.53 9.56 4.48
CA ILE A 121 3.10 9.28 3.10
C ILE A 121 3.12 7.77 2.95
N LEU A 122 1.96 7.18 2.72
CA LEU A 122 1.75 5.74 2.87
C LEU A 122 1.40 5.07 1.53
N ALA A 123 2.31 4.23 1.06
CA ALA A 123 2.10 3.32 -0.06
C ALA A 123 1.96 1.85 0.41
N ASN A 124 2.30 1.55 1.67
CA ASN A 124 2.13 0.22 2.26
C ASN A 124 0.71 0.07 2.82
N LYS A 125 -0.22 -0.40 1.99
CA LYS A 125 -1.63 -0.59 2.38
C LYS A 125 -1.81 -1.61 3.51
N GLU A 126 -0.94 -2.60 3.61
CA GLU A 126 -0.98 -3.62 4.67
C GLU A 126 -0.85 -3.01 6.08
N SER A 127 -0.20 -1.85 6.21
CA SER A 127 -0.15 -1.12 7.49
C SER A 127 -1.54 -0.76 8.01
N LEU A 128 -2.42 -0.24 7.16
CA LEU A 128 -3.79 0.11 7.52
C LEU A 128 -4.68 -1.12 7.62
N VAL A 129 -4.53 -2.08 6.73
CA VAL A 129 -5.26 -3.34 6.77
C VAL A 129 -5.02 -4.07 8.09
N MET A 130 -3.76 -4.16 8.54
CA MET A 130 -3.39 -4.88 9.76
C MET A 130 -3.66 -4.10 11.05
N ALA A 131 -3.53 -2.79 11.04
CA ALA A 131 -3.51 -1.97 12.26
C ALA A 131 -4.19 -0.59 12.07
N GLY A 132 -5.10 -0.45 11.11
CA GLY A 132 -5.71 0.84 10.75
C GLY A 132 -6.33 1.54 11.94
N LEU A 133 -7.11 0.82 12.76
CA LEU A 133 -7.70 1.37 13.99
C LEU A 133 -6.66 1.98 14.95
N ILE A 134 -5.49 1.35 15.06
CA ILE A 134 -4.40 1.84 15.92
C ILE A 134 -3.72 3.05 15.27
N LEU A 135 -3.38 2.93 13.98
CA LEU A 135 -2.62 3.96 13.27
C LEU A 135 -3.41 5.27 13.11
N THR A 136 -4.69 5.18 12.74
CA THR A 136 -5.55 6.37 12.59
C THR A 136 -5.83 7.05 13.92
N LYS A 137 -6.02 6.26 15.00
CA LYS A 137 -6.15 6.80 16.36
C LYS A 137 -4.88 7.53 16.81
N ILE A 138 -3.70 6.99 16.52
CA ILE A 138 -2.42 7.66 16.81
C ILE A 138 -2.30 8.93 15.96
N ALA A 139 -2.55 8.88 14.67
CA ALA A 139 -2.48 10.03 13.79
C ALA A 139 -3.37 11.18 14.29
N LYS A 140 -4.61 10.87 14.66
CA LYS A 140 -5.55 11.84 15.26
C LYS A 140 -5.02 12.41 16.57
N SER A 141 -4.59 11.55 17.51
CA SER A 141 -4.09 12.00 18.84
C SER A 141 -2.80 12.80 18.78
N LYS A 142 -1.95 12.54 17.77
CA LYS A 142 -0.67 13.25 17.56
C LYS A 142 -0.80 14.44 16.60
N GLN A 143 -1.99 14.64 16.01
CA GLN A 143 -2.27 15.68 15.02
C GLN A 143 -1.33 15.63 13.81
N VAL A 144 -1.06 14.41 13.32
CA VAL A 144 -0.24 14.18 12.12
C VAL A 144 -1.08 13.59 11.00
N LYS A 145 -0.66 13.84 9.76
CA LYS A 145 -1.37 13.38 8.57
C LYS A 145 -0.87 12.00 8.12
N ILE A 146 -1.79 11.18 7.64
CA ILE A 146 -1.52 10.04 6.76
C ILE A 146 -1.97 10.46 5.37
N ILE A 147 -1.06 10.44 4.41
CA ILE A 147 -1.30 10.84 3.02
C ILE A 147 -1.22 9.56 2.18
N PRO A 148 -2.31 9.09 1.59
CA PRO A 148 -2.32 7.86 0.81
C PRO A 148 -1.65 8.05 -0.55
N VAL A 149 -1.00 6.99 -1.01
CA VAL A 149 -0.35 6.90 -2.32
C VAL A 149 -1.09 5.97 -3.26
N ASP A 150 -1.81 4.98 -2.73
CA ASP A 150 -2.63 4.08 -3.54
C ASP A 150 -3.63 4.88 -4.39
N SER A 151 -3.84 4.51 -5.66
CA SER A 151 -4.52 5.35 -6.65
C SER A 151 -5.95 5.71 -6.24
N GLU A 152 -6.71 4.76 -5.77
CA GLU A 152 -8.10 4.94 -5.34
C GLU A 152 -8.20 5.80 -4.08
N HIS A 153 -7.29 5.57 -3.13
CA HIS A 153 -7.26 6.34 -1.88
C HIS A 153 -6.71 7.74 -2.07
N ASN A 154 -5.75 7.92 -2.97
CA ASN A 154 -5.27 9.24 -3.36
C ASN A 154 -6.39 10.02 -4.07
N ALA A 155 -7.18 9.36 -4.92
CA ALA A 155 -8.35 9.95 -5.55
C ALA A 155 -9.42 10.37 -4.52
N LEU A 156 -9.77 9.51 -3.56
CA LEU A 156 -10.66 9.86 -2.44
C LEU A 156 -10.10 11.00 -1.59
N PHE A 157 -8.79 11.01 -1.38
CA PHE A 157 -8.12 12.10 -0.65
C PHE A 157 -8.23 13.44 -1.41
N CYS A 158 -8.12 13.44 -2.73
CA CYS A 158 -8.35 14.61 -3.57
C CYS A 158 -9.80 15.08 -3.49
N LEU A 159 -10.77 14.18 -3.65
CA LEU A 159 -12.20 14.50 -3.54
C LEU A 159 -12.54 15.09 -2.17
N LYS A 160 -12.04 14.47 -1.09
CA LYS A 160 -12.24 14.98 0.26
C LYS A 160 -11.62 16.36 0.50
N ASN A 161 -10.44 16.61 -0.05
CA ASN A 161 -9.82 17.94 0.07
C ASN A 161 -10.55 18.99 -0.79
N HIS A 162 -11.16 18.58 -1.91
CA HIS A 162 -11.93 19.48 -2.78
C HIS A 162 -13.29 19.84 -2.20
N PHE A 163 -14.05 18.86 -1.72
CA PHE A 163 -15.44 19.04 -1.28
C PHE A 163 -15.61 19.18 0.25
N GLY A 164 -14.62 18.78 1.04
CA GLY A 164 -14.71 18.76 2.50
C GLY A 164 -15.41 17.52 3.02
N GLU A 165 -16.66 17.65 3.46
CA GLU A 165 -17.44 16.53 3.98
C GLU A 165 -18.08 15.73 2.83
N LEU A 166 -17.94 14.40 2.87
CA LEU A 166 -18.48 13.48 1.89
C LEU A 166 -19.63 12.70 2.53
N SER A 167 -20.77 12.56 1.81
CA SER A 167 -21.92 11.79 2.30
C SER A 167 -21.76 10.29 2.05
N SER A 168 -21.09 9.89 0.97
CA SER A 168 -20.70 8.51 0.68
C SER A 168 -19.39 8.48 -0.10
N ILE A 169 -18.73 7.32 -0.13
CA ILE A 169 -17.52 7.10 -0.92
C ILE A 169 -17.59 5.77 -1.67
N GLY A 170 -16.90 5.73 -2.80
CA GLY A 170 -16.71 4.51 -3.55
C GLY A 170 -15.36 4.46 -4.25
N ILE A 171 -14.91 3.26 -4.52
CA ILE A 171 -13.68 2.98 -5.26
C ILE A 171 -13.97 2.08 -6.44
N THR A 172 -13.12 2.11 -7.46
CA THR A 172 -13.30 1.25 -8.63
C THR A 172 -12.28 0.12 -8.67
N ALA A 173 -12.60 -0.91 -9.43
CA ALA A 173 -11.73 -2.04 -9.71
C ALA A 173 -11.74 -2.34 -11.21
N SER A 174 -10.60 -2.70 -11.80
CA SER A 174 -10.57 -3.25 -13.17
C SER A 174 -11.28 -4.61 -13.26
N GLY A 175 -11.28 -5.35 -12.16
CA GLY A 175 -11.75 -6.73 -12.08
C GLY A 175 -10.69 -7.77 -12.48
N GLY A 176 -9.51 -7.32 -12.90
CA GLY A 176 -8.43 -8.19 -13.36
C GLY A 176 -8.71 -8.87 -14.71
N ALA A 177 -7.75 -9.62 -15.23
CA ALA A 177 -7.86 -10.30 -16.53
C ALA A 177 -8.86 -11.47 -16.52
N PHE A 178 -9.18 -12.00 -15.35
CA PHE A 178 -9.99 -13.22 -15.20
C PHE A 178 -11.41 -12.96 -14.69
N PHE A 179 -11.87 -11.71 -14.72
CA PHE A 179 -13.17 -11.31 -14.19
C PHE A 179 -14.33 -12.18 -14.69
N ASN A 180 -14.36 -12.53 -15.97
CA ASN A 180 -15.42 -13.30 -16.59
C ASN A 180 -15.18 -14.82 -16.62
N LYS A 181 -14.03 -15.32 -16.07
CA LYS A 181 -13.71 -16.75 -16.10
C LYS A 181 -14.43 -17.53 -15.00
N SER A 182 -14.94 -18.69 -15.33
CA SER A 182 -15.53 -19.64 -14.40
C SER A 182 -14.48 -20.21 -13.45
N ARG A 183 -14.92 -20.79 -12.32
CA ARG A 183 -14.03 -21.44 -11.36
C ARG A 183 -13.23 -22.61 -11.99
N ALA A 184 -13.80 -23.32 -12.96
CA ALA A 184 -13.12 -24.38 -13.69
C ALA A 184 -11.98 -23.83 -14.57
N GLU A 185 -12.21 -22.71 -15.25
CA GLU A 185 -11.18 -22.03 -16.06
C GLU A 185 -10.06 -21.47 -15.19
N LEU A 186 -10.36 -20.95 -13.98
CA LEU A 186 -9.35 -20.44 -13.05
C LEU A 186 -8.36 -21.52 -12.61
N LYS A 187 -8.77 -22.80 -12.56
CA LYS A 187 -7.88 -23.92 -12.24
C LYS A 187 -6.81 -24.19 -13.32
N GLN A 188 -7.06 -23.72 -14.54
CA GLN A 188 -6.17 -23.88 -15.68
C GLN A 188 -5.22 -22.70 -15.89
N ILE A 189 -5.34 -21.65 -15.07
CA ILE A 189 -4.47 -20.46 -15.16
C ILE A 189 -3.07 -20.84 -14.68
N ASP A 190 -2.11 -20.74 -15.60
CA ASP A 190 -0.71 -20.89 -15.25
C ASP A 190 -0.12 -19.64 -14.60
N LYS A 191 1.06 -19.80 -14.02
CA LYS A 191 1.75 -18.72 -13.33
C LYS A 191 2.12 -17.55 -14.25
N ALA A 192 2.56 -17.83 -15.47
CA ALA A 192 2.97 -16.81 -16.42
C ALA A 192 1.79 -15.88 -16.78
N THR A 193 0.64 -16.48 -17.07
CA THR A 193 -0.61 -15.77 -17.36
C THR A 193 -1.11 -14.97 -16.16
N ALA A 194 -1.04 -15.54 -14.95
CA ALA A 194 -1.47 -14.84 -13.72
C ALA A 194 -0.62 -13.62 -13.36
N LEU A 195 0.61 -13.53 -13.86
CA LEU A 195 1.53 -12.43 -13.60
C LEU A 195 1.44 -11.28 -14.62
N VAL A 196 0.50 -11.33 -15.56
CA VAL A 196 0.26 -10.26 -16.54
C VAL A 196 -1.04 -9.54 -16.21
N HIS A 197 -0.96 -8.22 -15.99
CA HIS A 197 -2.15 -7.37 -15.78
C HIS A 197 -2.49 -6.62 -17.09
N PRO A 198 -3.79 -6.53 -17.48
CA PRO A 198 -4.18 -5.94 -18.77
C PRO A 198 -3.91 -4.43 -18.87
N THR A 199 -3.97 -3.69 -17.79
CA THR A 199 -3.91 -2.21 -17.79
C THR A 199 -2.77 -1.63 -16.95
N TRP A 200 -2.25 -2.35 -15.96
CA TRP A 200 -1.24 -1.85 -15.02
C TRP A 200 0.09 -2.59 -15.12
N GLN A 201 1.17 -1.85 -15.03
CA GLN A 201 2.51 -2.43 -14.82
C GLN A 201 2.84 -2.41 -13.32
N MET A 202 2.70 -3.55 -12.67
CA MET A 202 2.79 -3.68 -11.22
C MET A 202 3.79 -4.74 -10.78
N GLY A 203 4.10 -4.77 -9.47
CA GLY A 203 4.88 -5.84 -8.87
C GLY A 203 4.11 -7.17 -8.85
N THR A 204 4.84 -8.28 -8.81
CA THR A 204 4.32 -9.66 -8.88
C THR A 204 3.14 -9.92 -7.91
N LYS A 205 3.30 -9.54 -6.62
CA LYS A 205 2.24 -9.77 -5.62
C LYS A 205 0.96 -9.03 -5.98
N ILE A 206 1.03 -7.72 -6.16
CA ILE A 206 -0.16 -6.89 -6.41
C ILE A 206 -0.84 -7.25 -7.74
N THR A 207 -0.11 -7.80 -8.72
CA THR A 207 -0.71 -8.32 -9.96
C THR A 207 -1.62 -9.50 -9.65
N VAL A 208 -1.17 -10.49 -8.88
CA VAL A 208 -2.00 -11.64 -8.48
C VAL A 208 -3.17 -11.18 -7.59
N ASP A 209 -2.92 -10.29 -6.62
CA ASP A 209 -3.96 -9.73 -5.74
C ASP A 209 -5.07 -9.00 -6.52
N SER A 210 -4.71 -8.32 -7.62
CA SER A 210 -5.68 -7.67 -8.52
C SER A 210 -6.55 -8.70 -9.25
N GLN A 211 -5.96 -9.81 -9.71
CA GLN A 211 -6.65 -10.87 -10.43
C GLN A 211 -7.65 -11.64 -9.55
N THR A 212 -7.39 -11.72 -8.24
CA THR A 212 -8.23 -12.40 -7.24
C THR A 212 -9.18 -11.45 -6.51
N MET A 213 -9.16 -10.14 -6.80
CA MET A 213 -9.84 -9.09 -6.03
C MET A 213 -9.36 -8.96 -4.58
N VAL A 214 -8.31 -9.65 -4.19
CA VAL A 214 -7.64 -9.48 -2.88
C VAL A 214 -7.13 -8.06 -2.73
N ASN A 215 -6.57 -7.47 -3.78
CA ASN A 215 -6.15 -6.06 -3.76
C ASN A 215 -7.32 -5.14 -3.38
N LYS A 216 -8.50 -5.32 -3.99
CA LYS A 216 -9.68 -4.50 -3.68
C LYS A 216 -10.20 -4.75 -2.26
N THR A 217 -10.05 -5.99 -1.76
CA THR A 217 -10.34 -6.32 -0.36
C THR A 217 -9.46 -5.52 0.61
N PHE A 218 -8.16 -5.40 0.33
CA PHE A 218 -7.25 -4.53 1.08
C PHE A 218 -7.69 -3.06 1.00
N GLU A 219 -8.04 -2.60 -0.17
CA GLU A 219 -8.38 -1.20 -0.43
C GLU A 219 -9.66 -0.75 0.27
N ILE A 220 -10.69 -1.60 0.35
CA ILE A 220 -11.89 -1.29 1.13
C ILE A 220 -11.55 -1.11 2.61
N ILE A 221 -10.73 -1.99 3.19
CA ILE A 221 -10.30 -1.87 4.59
C ILE A 221 -9.48 -0.59 4.80
N GLU A 222 -8.61 -0.26 3.86
CA GLU A 222 -7.81 0.96 3.90
C GLU A 222 -8.70 2.20 3.83
N ALA A 223 -9.65 2.27 2.89
CA ALA A 223 -10.61 3.36 2.74
C ALA A 223 -11.44 3.56 4.01
N MET A 224 -11.93 2.47 4.61
CA MET A 224 -12.67 2.50 5.86
C MET A 224 -11.91 3.24 6.96
N TYR A 225 -10.62 2.95 7.13
CA TYR A 225 -9.82 3.58 8.16
C TYR A 225 -9.37 5.01 7.81
N LEU A 226 -9.01 5.28 6.55
CA LEU A 226 -8.54 6.60 6.13
C LEU A 226 -9.64 7.66 6.13
N PHE A 227 -10.83 7.26 5.69
CA PHE A 227 -11.94 8.20 5.49
C PHE A 227 -13.02 8.10 6.55
N ASN A 228 -12.90 7.12 7.46
CA ASN A 228 -13.83 6.88 8.57
C ASN A 228 -15.26 6.58 8.10
N PHE A 229 -15.39 5.76 7.06
CA PHE A 229 -16.67 5.22 6.61
C PHE A 229 -16.83 3.77 7.05
N PRO A 230 -18.03 3.34 7.47
CA PRO A 230 -18.32 1.92 7.70
C PRO A 230 -18.09 1.10 6.42
N LEU A 231 -17.57 -0.11 6.55
CA LEU A 231 -17.23 -0.96 5.41
C LEU A 231 -18.42 -1.14 4.45
N LYS A 232 -19.63 -1.29 4.98
CA LYS A 232 -20.86 -1.48 4.19
C LYS A 232 -21.31 -0.24 3.40
N GLU A 233 -20.77 0.93 3.74
CA GLU A 233 -21.06 2.20 3.09
C GLU A 233 -20.03 2.57 2.02
N ILE A 234 -19.01 1.71 1.81
CA ILE A 234 -18.01 1.89 0.76
C ILE A 234 -18.44 1.08 -0.44
N GLU A 235 -18.86 1.77 -1.50
CA GLU A 235 -19.27 1.12 -2.73
C GLU A 235 -18.06 0.71 -3.57
N VAL A 236 -18.16 -0.45 -4.25
CA VAL A 236 -17.15 -0.89 -5.21
C VAL A 236 -17.81 -1.15 -6.55
N LEU A 237 -17.34 -0.44 -7.57
CA LEU A 237 -17.79 -0.61 -8.95
C LEU A 237 -16.65 -1.14 -9.81
N ARG A 238 -16.95 -2.02 -10.74
CA ARG A 238 -16.01 -2.40 -11.78
C ARG A 238 -15.98 -1.33 -12.86
N GLN A 239 -14.80 -0.85 -13.20
CA GLN A 239 -14.51 0.00 -14.35
C GLN A 239 -13.31 -0.57 -15.10
N LYS A 240 -13.57 -1.26 -16.20
CA LYS A 240 -12.60 -2.10 -16.92
C LYS A 240 -11.33 -1.35 -17.32
N ASP A 241 -11.46 -0.12 -17.76
CA ASP A 241 -10.33 0.67 -18.28
C ASP A 241 -9.56 1.41 -17.20
N SER A 242 -10.01 1.30 -15.93
CA SER A 242 -9.38 1.91 -14.73
C SER A 242 -9.15 3.44 -14.85
N LYS A 243 -9.94 4.16 -15.65
CA LYS A 243 -9.83 5.62 -15.79
C LYS A 243 -10.49 6.37 -14.63
N ILE A 244 -11.54 5.79 -14.04
CA ILE A 244 -12.16 6.27 -12.82
C ILE A 244 -11.51 5.53 -11.67
N HIS A 245 -10.94 6.25 -10.69
CA HIS A 245 -10.30 5.62 -9.54
C HIS A 245 -11.20 5.61 -8.31
N ALA A 246 -11.96 6.68 -8.11
CA ALA A 246 -12.88 6.79 -6.98
C ALA A 246 -14.04 7.73 -7.32
N PHE A 247 -15.05 7.66 -6.47
CA PHE A 247 -16.20 8.56 -6.52
C PHE A 247 -16.71 8.86 -5.12
N CYS A 248 -17.48 9.94 -4.99
CA CYS A 248 -18.11 10.33 -3.74
C CYS A 248 -19.44 11.02 -4.00
N THR A 249 -20.31 11.03 -2.99
CA THR A 249 -21.55 11.81 -3.01
C THR A 249 -21.41 13.02 -2.09
N VAL A 250 -21.81 14.17 -2.60
CA VAL A 250 -21.86 15.45 -1.87
C VAL A 250 -23.18 16.14 -2.18
N ASN A 251 -23.96 16.46 -1.17
CA ASN A 251 -25.25 17.14 -1.32
C ASN A 251 -26.20 16.44 -2.33
N GLY A 252 -26.19 15.11 -2.37
CA GLY A 252 -27.03 14.32 -3.28
C GLY A 252 -26.48 14.12 -4.70
N ASN A 253 -25.39 14.78 -5.08
CA ASN A 253 -24.74 14.62 -6.38
C ASN A 253 -23.52 13.70 -6.25
N THR A 254 -23.31 12.81 -7.22
CA THR A 254 -22.15 11.92 -7.28
C THR A 254 -21.08 12.50 -8.19
N TYR A 255 -19.86 12.51 -7.72
CA TYR A 255 -18.68 13.02 -8.41
C TYR A 255 -17.65 11.92 -8.60
N TYR A 256 -17.14 11.77 -9.80
CA TYR A 256 -16.18 10.75 -10.21
C TYR A 256 -14.82 11.40 -10.48
N LEU A 257 -13.75 10.84 -9.93
CA LEU A 257 -12.39 11.30 -10.22
C LEU A 257 -11.77 10.44 -11.32
N HIS A 258 -11.44 11.10 -12.42
CA HIS A 258 -10.81 10.52 -13.60
C HIS A 258 -9.34 10.89 -13.66
N SER A 259 -8.47 9.92 -13.95
CA SER A 259 -7.07 10.16 -14.27
C SER A 259 -6.47 9.00 -15.08
N GLU A 260 -5.25 9.19 -15.58
CA GLU A 260 -4.50 8.16 -16.27
C GLU A 260 -4.07 7.02 -15.33
N ASN A 261 -3.88 5.82 -15.91
CA ASN A 261 -3.46 4.61 -15.20
C ASN A 261 -1.95 4.61 -14.95
N ASP A 262 -1.46 5.60 -14.20
CA ASP A 262 -0.05 5.67 -13.81
C ASP A 262 0.10 6.05 -12.33
N MET A 263 0.90 5.28 -11.62
CA MET A 263 1.27 5.57 -10.23
C MET A 263 2.13 6.83 -10.06
N TYR A 264 2.67 7.39 -11.14
CA TYR A 264 3.40 8.66 -11.08
C TYR A 264 2.54 9.79 -10.50
N HIS A 265 1.31 9.92 -10.97
CA HIS A 265 0.40 10.99 -10.56
C HIS A 265 -0.01 10.92 -9.07
N PRO A 266 -0.50 9.80 -8.53
CA PRO A 266 -0.80 9.69 -7.10
C PRO A 266 0.42 9.90 -6.21
N ILE A 267 1.59 9.39 -6.61
CA ILE A 267 2.84 9.58 -5.88
C ILE A 267 3.24 11.06 -5.86
N LYS A 268 3.20 11.73 -7.02
CA LYS A 268 3.52 13.15 -7.15
C LYS A 268 2.55 14.01 -6.33
N ASN A 269 1.26 13.73 -6.42
CA ASN A 269 0.25 14.43 -5.61
C ASN A 269 0.53 14.30 -4.11
N ALA A 270 0.83 13.09 -3.63
CA ALA A 270 1.19 12.88 -2.23
C ALA A 270 2.48 13.61 -1.82
N LEU A 271 3.46 13.72 -2.71
CA LEU A 271 4.71 14.44 -2.49
C LEU A 271 4.56 15.97 -2.59
N LEU A 272 3.57 16.47 -3.29
CA LEU A 272 3.34 17.92 -3.40
C LEU A 272 2.38 18.45 -2.35
N TRP A 273 1.59 17.58 -1.71
CA TRP A 273 0.61 18.02 -0.71
C TRP A 273 1.24 18.86 0.40
N PRO A 274 0.64 20.03 0.82
CA PRO A 274 -0.72 20.49 0.51
C PRO A 274 -0.85 21.35 -0.76
N HIS A 275 0.16 21.45 -1.60
CA HIS A 275 0.09 22.18 -2.86
C HIS A 275 -0.79 21.42 -3.86
N ALA A 276 -1.61 22.11 -4.60
CA ALA A 276 -2.46 21.50 -5.61
C ALA A 276 -1.62 20.93 -6.76
N TYR A 277 -1.99 19.74 -7.20
CA TYR A 277 -1.45 19.11 -8.41
C TYR A 277 -2.61 18.61 -9.26
N ASN A 278 -2.92 19.35 -10.33
CA ASN A 278 -4.05 19.08 -11.20
C ASN A 278 -3.65 18.01 -12.23
N TYR A 279 -3.89 16.74 -11.91
CA TYR A 279 -3.65 15.60 -12.80
C TYR A 279 -4.91 14.79 -13.09
N PHE A 280 -6.04 15.23 -12.57
CA PHE A 280 -7.32 14.54 -12.63
C PHE A 280 -8.43 15.51 -13.05
N GLU A 281 -9.52 14.93 -13.52
CA GLU A 281 -10.79 15.61 -13.74
C GLU A 281 -11.83 15.10 -12.75
N ILE A 282 -12.64 16.00 -12.21
CA ILE A 282 -13.82 15.64 -11.42
C ILE A 282 -15.03 15.89 -12.28
N LYS A 283 -15.84 14.84 -12.50
CA LYS A 283 -17.07 14.88 -13.31
C LYS A 283 -18.26 14.49 -12.45
N ASP A 284 -19.39 15.13 -12.69
CA ASP A 284 -20.70 14.80 -12.10
C ASP A 284 -21.54 13.89 -12.98
N THR A 285 -21.05 13.59 -14.19
CA THR A 285 -21.68 12.71 -15.16
C THR A 285 -20.78 11.51 -15.44
N LEU A 286 -21.39 10.34 -15.52
CA LEU A 286 -20.71 9.09 -15.81
C LEU A 286 -20.94 8.73 -17.29
N THR A 287 -19.88 8.81 -18.07
CA THR A 287 -19.89 8.43 -19.50
C THR A 287 -19.34 7.03 -19.75
N GLU A 288 -18.58 6.52 -18.78
CA GLU A 288 -17.96 5.21 -18.83
C GLU A 288 -18.87 4.11 -18.30
N VAL A 289 -18.71 2.90 -18.85
CA VAL A 289 -19.44 1.73 -18.37
C VAL A 289 -18.87 1.29 -17.01
N VAL A 290 -19.73 1.26 -16.01
CA VAL A 290 -19.43 0.69 -14.70
C VAL A 290 -20.39 -0.45 -14.39
N GLU A 291 -19.91 -1.44 -13.66
CA GLU A 291 -20.66 -2.64 -13.31
C GLU A 291 -20.53 -2.92 -11.80
N LYS A 292 -21.58 -3.49 -11.21
CA LYS A 292 -21.46 -4.02 -9.84
C LYS A 292 -20.61 -5.29 -9.83
N ILE A 293 -19.87 -5.49 -8.75
CA ILE A 293 -19.15 -6.75 -8.56
C ILE A 293 -20.16 -7.86 -8.22
N PRO A 294 -20.21 -8.94 -9.02
CA PRO A 294 -21.16 -10.03 -8.77
C PRO A 294 -20.85 -10.75 -7.46
N SER A 295 -21.86 -10.96 -6.62
CA SER A 295 -21.75 -11.75 -5.39
C SER A 295 -21.46 -13.22 -5.73
N GLY A 296 -20.65 -13.88 -4.89
CA GLY A 296 -20.24 -15.28 -5.07
C GLY A 296 -19.12 -15.48 -6.09
N ARG A 297 -18.62 -14.40 -6.70
CA ARG A 297 -17.59 -14.47 -7.73
C ARG A 297 -16.17 -14.47 -7.16
N PHE A 298 -15.92 -13.66 -6.16
CA PHE A 298 -14.62 -13.48 -5.53
C PHE A 298 -14.73 -13.82 -4.04
N LEU A 299 -14.30 -15.03 -3.70
CA LEU A 299 -14.58 -15.63 -2.39
C LEU A 299 -14.05 -14.80 -1.22
N VAL A 300 -12.83 -14.24 -1.35
CA VAL A 300 -12.22 -13.43 -0.29
C VAL A 300 -12.92 -12.07 -0.16
N TYR A 301 -13.29 -11.46 -1.28
CA TYR A 301 -14.06 -10.21 -1.29
C TYR A 301 -15.45 -10.39 -0.65
N ASP A 302 -16.15 -11.48 -0.99
CA ASP A 302 -17.46 -11.80 -0.40
C ASP A 302 -17.34 -12.10 1.10
N ALA A 303 -16.28 -12.77 1.52
CA ALA A 303 -16.02 -13.04 2.93
C ALA A 303 -15.77 -11.77 3.74
N LEU A 304 -15.04 -10.79 3.15
CA LEU A 304 -14.87 -9.47 3.76
C LEU A 304 -16.21 -8.81 4.05
N LEU A 305 -17.10 -8.77 3.07
CA LEU A 305 -18.40 -8.10 3.21
C LEU A 305 -19.31 -8.77 4.25
N LYS A 306 -19.14 -10.08 4.47
CA LYS A 306 -19.96 -10.88 5.41
C LYS A 306 -19.40 -10.93 6.83
N GLU A 307 -18.07 -11.09 6.96
CA GLU A 307 -17.45 -11.53 8.22
C GLU A 307 -16.43 -10.54 8.77
N PHE A 308 -16.35 -9.32 8.23
CA PHE A 308 -15.33 -8.38 8.67
C PHE A 308 -15.48 -8.03 10.15
N ASP A 309 -14.41 -8.26 10.90
CA ASP A 309 -14.20 -7.78 12.26
C ASP A 309 -13.01 -6.81 12.26
N THR A 310 -13.21 -5.63 12.82
CA THR A 310 -12.19 -4.56 12.89
C THR A 310 -10.92 -4.92 13.66
N ARG A 311 -10.91 -6.06 14.36
CA ARG A 311 -9.77 -6.49 15.19
C ARG A 311 -8.69 -7.18 14.35
N PHE A 312 -8.70 -8.50 14.28
CA PHE A 312 -7.60 -9.27 13.71
C PHE A 312 -7.85 -9.80 12.30
N PHE A 313 -9.03 -9.55 11.72
CA PHE A 313 -9.32 -9.98 10.34
C PHE A 313 -8.24 -9.49 9.37
N GLY A 314 -8.01 -8.18 9.30
CA GLY A 314 -7.02 -7.61 8.39
C GLY A 314 -5.60 -8.11 8.65
N THR A 315 -5.23 -8.36 9.93
CA THR A 315 -3.92 -8.94 10.26
C THR A 315 -3.77 -10.37 9.74
N ALA A 316 -4.75 -11.23 10.03
CA ALA A 316 -4.72 -12.63 9.58
C ALA A 316 -4.77 -12.70 8.05
N PHE A 317 -5.67 -11.96 7.45
CA PHE A 317 -5.84 -11.87 6.01
C PHE A 317 -4.54 -11.45 5.30
N SER A 318 -3.90 -10.35 5.73
CA SER A 318 -2.66 -9.87 5.12
C SER A 318 -1.52 -10.90 5.20
N ILE A 319 -1.37 -11.61 6.31
CA ILE A 319 -0.32 -12.63 6.46
C ILE A 319 -0.63 -13.89 5.67
N LEU A 320 -1.89 -14.31 5.62
CA LEU A 320 -2.34 -15.46 4.85
C LEU A 320 -2.16 -15.23 3.36
N ASP A 321 -2.47 -14.03 2.88
CA ASP A 321 -2.25 -13.62 1.52
C ASP A 321 -0.74 -13.63 1.16
N ASP A 322 0.13 -13.03 1.98
CA ASP A 322 1.58 -13.10 1.79
C ASP A 322 2.08 -14.56 1.65
N ILE A 323 1.51 -15.49 2.43
CA ILE A 323 1.87 -16.91 2.39
C ILE A 323 1.30 -17.58 1.13
N ALA A 324 0.04 -17.32 0.79
CA ALA A 324 -0.62 -17.88 -0.38
C ALA A 324 0.12 -17.51 -1.67
N ILE A 325 0.44 -16.23 -1.84
CA ILE A 325 1.22 -15.75 -2.98
C ILE A 325 2.62 -16.40 -3.02
N ALA A 326 3.30 -16.50 -1.86
CA ALA A 326 4.61 -17.14 -1.82
C ALA A 326 4.55 -18.64 -2.20
N LYS A 327 3.47 -19.34 -1.84
CA LYS A 327 3.23 -20.74 -2.22
C LYS A 327 2.87 -20.86 -3.72
N PHE A 328 2.03 -19.97 -4.23
CA PHE A 328 1.70 -19.91 -5.65
C PHE A 328 2.94 -19.67 -6.51
N LEU A 329 3.79 -18.71 -6.14
CA LEU A 329 5.03 -18.45 -6.89
C LEU A 329 6.04 -19.60 -6.87
N LYS A 330 5.92 -20.52 -5.91
CA LYS A 330 6.72 -21.75 -5.79
C LYS A 330 6.01 -23.01 -6.32
N ASP A 331 4.92 -22.82 -7.04
CA ASP A 331 4.11 -23.89 -7.62
C ASP A 331 3.54 -24.88 -6.55
N SER A 332 3.38 -24.41 -5.30
CA SER A 332 2.79 -25.17 -4.19
C SER A 332 1.30 -24.91 -4.01
N LEU A 333 0.73 -23.98 -4.75
CA LEU A 333 -0.70 -23.71 -4.90
C LEU A 333 -0.95 -23.34 -6.37
N THR A 334 -2.09 -23.72 -6.90
CA THR A 334 -2.63 -23.20 -8.16
C THR A 334 -3.22 -21.80 -7.94
N PHE A 335 -3.47 -21.07 -9.02
CA PHE A 335 -4.11 -19.76 -8.96
C PHE A 335 -5.49 -19.83 -8.27
N ALA A 336 -6.31 -20.83 -8.61
CA ALA A 336 -7.64 -21.03 -8.03
C ALA A 336 -7.64 -21.40 -6.54
N GLU A 337 -6.54 -21.94 -6.02
CA GLU A 337 -6.43 -22.33 -4.61
C GLU A 337 -6.01 -21.18 -3.69
N ILE A 338 -5.61 -20.02 -4.22
CA ILE A 338 -5.20 -18.86 -3.41
C ILE A 338 -6.33 -18.43 -2.47
N ASP A 339 -7.52 -18.18 -2.99
CA ASP A 339 -8.69 -17.76 -2.23
C ASP A 339 -9.09 -18.81 -1.18
N GLU A 340 -9.16 -20.08 -1.59
CA GLU A 340 -9.52 -21.20 -0.72
C GLU A 340 -8.53 -21.36 0.44
N PHE A 341 -7.24 -21.19 0.16
CA PHE A 341 -6.19 -21.23 1.16
C PHE A 341 -6.35 -20.13 2.20
N ILE A 342 -6.60 -18.89 1.76
CA ILE A 342 -6.82 -17.75 2.65
C ILE A 342 -8.04 -18.02 3.55
N LEU A 343 -9.18 -18.38 2.97
CA LEU A 343 -10.43 -18.59 3.72
C LEU A 343 -10.34 -19.76 4.68
N LYS A 344 -9.78 -20.89 4.25
CA LYS A 344 -9.58 -22.07 5.10
C LYS A 344 -8.79 -21.76 6.37
N ASN A 345 -7.87 -20.78 6.32
CA ASN A 345 -6.99 -20.45 7.43
C ASN A 345 -7.42 -19.17 8.19
N LEU A 346 -8.47 -18.48 7.76
CA LEU A 346 -8.87 -17.20 8.33
C LEU A 346 -9.34 -17.29 9.81
N TYR A 347 -9.76 -18.48 10.27
CA TYR A 347 -10.06 -18.73 11.69
C TYR A 347 -8.89 -18.42 12.63
N LEU A 348 -7.67 -18.34 12.09
CA LEU A 348 -6.48 -17.97 12.88
C LEU A 348 -6.55 -16.53 13.42
N LYS A 349 -7.47 -15.69 12.93
CA LYS A 349 -7.73 -14.35 13.47
C LYS A 349 -8.11 -14.37 14.93
N ASP A 350 -8.74 -15.44 15.40
CA ASP A 350 -9.34 -15.53 16.74
C ASP A 350 -8.36 -15.92 17.86
N PHE A 351 -7.06 -16.01 17.58
CA PHE A 351 -6.06 -16.39 18.57
C PHE A 351 -5.87 -15.40 19.73
N PHE A 352 -6.21 -14.14 19.54
CA PHE A 352 -6.04 -13.11 20.56
C PHE A 352 -7.33 -12.29 20.73
N LYS A 353 -7.69 -12.00 22.00
CA LYS A 353 -8.88 -11.20 22.32
C LYS A 353 -8.59 -9.70 22.28
N GLN A 354 -7.42 -9.28 22.77
CA GLN A 354 -7.06 -7.86 22.85
C GLN A 354 -6.34 -7.40 21.58
N PHE A 355 -6.93 -6.44 20.89
CA PHE A 355 -6.35 -5.83 19.71
C PHE A 355 -5.34 -4.74 20.11
N ASN A 356 -4.07 -5.04 19.92
CA ASN A 356 -2.95 -4.12 20.11
C ASN A 356 -1.77 -4.53 19.22
N LEU A 357 -0.82 -3.61 19.03
CA LEU A 357 0.30 -3.83 18.13
C LEU A 357 1.14 -5.06 18.50
N GLY A 358 1.34 -5.32 19.79
CA GLY A 358 2.08 -6.50 20.26
C GLY A 358 1.43 -7.80 19.84
N ASN A 359 0.10 -7.90 19.98
CA ASN A 359 -0.66 -9.07 19.58
C ASN A 359 -0.79 -9.21 18.06
N ILE A 360 -0.83 -8.11 17.30
CA ILE A 360 -0.72 -8.13 15.84
C ILE A 360 0.58 -8.83 15.40
N PHE A 361 1.72 -8.43 15.95
CA PHE A 361 3.00 -9.08 15.61
C PHE A 361 3.11 -10.53 16.12
N LYS A 362 2.54 -10.84 17.29
CA LYS A 362 2.46 -12.22 17.79
C LYS A 362 1.61 -13.10 16.89
N LEU A 363 0.44 -12.60 16.45
CA LEU A 363 -0.44 -13.29 15.51
C LEU A 363 0.27 -13.56 14.18
N SER A 364 0.93 -12.55 13.60
CA SER A 364 1.69 -12.70 12.36
C SER A 364 2.72 -13.82 12.46
N LYS A 365 3.51 -13.85 13.55
CA LYS A 365 4.49 -14.91 13.79
C LYS A 365 3.84 -16.27 13.98
N LYS A 366 2.71 -16.34 14.69
CA LYS A 366 1.98 -17.59 14.96
C LYS A 366 1.40 -18.18 13.68
N ILE A 367 0.80 -17.37 12.82
CA ILE A 367 0.31 -17.80 11.50
C ILE A 367 1.47 -18.31 10.65
N GLN A 368 2.56 -17.53 10.52
CA GLN A 368 3.73 -17.94 9.76
C GLN A 368 4.33 -19.25 10.24
N LYS A 369 4.37 -19.49 11.57
CA LYS A 369 4.86 -20.74 12.15
C LYS A 369 3.90 -21.91 11.88
N LYS A 370 2.59 -21.72 12.03
CA LYS A 370 1.59 -22.79 11.91
C LYS A 370 1.42 -23.24 10.46
N ILE A 371 1.59 -22.34 9.48
CA ILE A 371 1.33 -22.63 8.07
C ILE A 371 2.62 -23.02 7.30
N LYS A 372 3.80 -22.76 7.85
CA LYS A 372 5.06 -23.19 7.24
C LYS A 372 5.34 -24.70 7.32
N TYR A 373 4.51 -25.45 8.04
CA TYR A 373 4.60 -26.90 8.16
C TYR A 373 3.36 -27.55 7.45
#